data_f40928615ab7cefa44f86df106852e63
#
_entry.id   f40928615ab7cefa44f86df106852e63
#
_cell.length_a   1.000
_cell.length_b   1.000
_cell.length_c   1.000
_cell.angle_alpha   90.00
_cell.angle_beta   90.00
_cell.angle_gamma   90.00
#
_symmetry.space_group_name_H-M   'P 1'
#
loop_
_entity.id
_entity.type
_entity.pdbx_description
1 polymer ?
#
loop_
_entity_poly.entity_id
_entity_poly.type
_entity_poly.pdbx_seq_one_letter_code
_entity_poly.pdbx_strand_id
1 'polypeptide(L)'
;MSRYVRLRLSETFKFKCVRCDMCCGTGPNVSLTGYDVVRMAKFLQMSWKSFLRAYVNVIVADIFVFMSIRGEHGKCPFLHYKPSGETLCVVYPARPLRCRLYPLVVESVKPSHVYLDSFCPGVGKGGEKRPPERLVKHYVWELKTYYSRLTKLVLEEGLEPLQALENLLEALWSESEEKPDWANLDYIESLGAT
;
A
#
# COMPACT_ATOMS: atom_id res chain seq x y z
N MET A 1 -8.92 3.74 -25.72
CA MET A 1 -9.56 3.89 -24.39
C MET A 1 -8.51 4.26 -23.37
N SER A 2 -8.81 5.19 -22.45
CA SER A 2 -7.88 5.54 -21.37
C SER A 2 -7.73 4.35 -20.42
N ARG A 3 -6.49 4.07 -19.96
CA ARG A 3 -6.22 3.03 -18.97
C ARG A 3 -6.96 3.32 -17.65
N TYR A 4 -7.01 4.58 -17.25
CA TYR A 4 -7.62 5.00 -16.00
C TYR A 4 -8.98 5.65 -16.26
N VAL A 5 -10.01 5.08 -15.66
CA VAL A 5 -11.41 5.57 -15.75
C VAL A 5 -11.74 6.23 -14.42
N ARG A 6 -12.15 7.49 -14.46
CA ARG A 6 -12.59 8.23 -13.27
C ARG A 6 -13.88 7.64 -12.74
N LEU A 7 -13.94 7.38 -11.44
CA LEU A 7 -15.07 6.80 -10.74
C LEU A 7 -15.35 7.59 -9.46
N ARG A 8 -16.59 8.08 -9.28
CA ARG A 8 -16.99 8.71 -8.01
C ARG A 8 -17.11 7.64 -6.93
N LEU A 9 -16.94 8.02 -5.67
CA LEU A 9 -17.08 7.07 -4.55
C LEU A 9 -18.51 6.50 -4.42
N SER A 10 -19.52 7.19 -4.96
CA SER A 10 -20.92 6.73 -5.00
C SER A 10 -21.26 5.82 -6.17
N GLU A 11 -20.41 5.75 -7.19
CA GLU A 11 -20.64 4.94 -8.40
C GLU A 11 -20.26 3.48 -8.17
N THR A 12 -20.88 2.59 -8.91
CA THR A 12 -20.59 1.16 -8.86
C THR A 12 -19.70 0.71 -10.03
N PHE A 13 -18.95 -0.34 -9.80
CA PHE A 13 -18.17 -1.02 -10.83
C PHE A 13 -18.15 -2.52 -10.57
N LYS A 14 -17.96 -3.32 -11.64
CA LYS A 14 -17.81 -4.77 -11.50
C LYS A 14 -16.36 -5.13 -11.36
N PHE A 15 -16.04 -5.90 -10.33
CA PHE A 15 -14.68 -6.40 -10.12
C PHE A 15 -14.68 -7.70 -9.32
N LYS A 16 -13.91 -8.68 -9.83
CA LYS A 16 -13.53 -9.90 -9.10
C LYS A 16 -12.06 -10.19 -9.41
N CYS A 17 -11.23 -10.27 -8.38
CA CYS A 17 -9.83 -10.64 -8.57
C CYS A 17 -9.75 -12.05 -9.19
N VAL A 18 -9.09 -12.14 -10.34
CA VAL A 18 -8.92 -13.41 -11.09
C VAL A 18 -7.60 -14.09 -10.75
N ARG A 19 -6.89 -13.59 -9.73
CA ARG A 19 -5.60 -14.12 -9.25
C ARG A 19 -4.58 -14.31 -10.37
N CYS A 20 -4.53 -13.35 -11.29
CA CYS A 20 -3.46 -13.22 -12.28
C CYS A 20 -2.25 -12.51 -11.67
N ASP A 21 -1.17 -12.40 -12.43
CA ASP A 21 0.05 -11.71 -11.99
C ASP A 21 0.16 -10.25 -12.48
N MET A 22 -0.85 -9.72 -13.15
CA MET A 22 -0.80 -8.39 -13.76
C MET A 22 -0.33 -7.29 -12.79
N CYS A 23 -0.81 -7.26 -11.55
CA CYS A 23 -0.44 -6.25 -10.56
C CYS A 23 0.86 -6.55 -9.81
N CYS A 24 1.32 -7.80 -9.82
CA CYS A 24 2.49 -8.27 -9.05
C CYS A 24 3.63 -8.75 -9.93
N GLY A 25 3.36 -9.18 -11.16
CA GLY A 25 4.31 -9.80 -12.08
C GLY A 25 4.90 -8.86 -13.12
N THR A 26 4.46 -7.59 -13.18
CA THR A 26 4.86 -6.62 -14.23
C THR A 26 5.67 -5.44 -13.69
N GLY A 27 6.46 -5.66 -12.65
CA GLY A 27 7.25 -4.63 -11.98
C GLY A 27 6.42 -3.93 -10.89
N PRO A 28 6.60 -4.30 -9.63
CA PRO A 28 5.84 -3.70 -8.54
C PRO A 28 6.32 -2.27 -8.27
N ASN A 29 5.60 -1.27 -8.78
CA ASN A 29 5.75 0.12 -8.39
C ASN A 29 4.81 0.44 -7.22
N VAL A 30 4.84 -0.39 -6.19
CA VAL A 30 4.00 -0.22 -5.00
C VAL A 30 4.72 0.71 -4.03
N SER A 31 4.27 1.95 -3.96
CA SER A 31 4.73 2.89 -2.92
C SER A 31 4.24 2.44 -1.55
N LEU A 32 5.12 2.61 -0.56
CA LEU A 32 4.88 2.25 0.83
C LEU A 32 4.90 3.49 1.72
N THR A 33 4.09 3.46 2.76
CA THR A 33 4.23 4.33 3.93
C THR A 33 5.02 3.61 5.03
N GLY A 34 5.45 4.32 6.07
CA GLY A 34 6.03 3.69 7.25
C GLY A 34 5.07 2.72 7.95
N TYR A 35 3.76 2.99 7.89
CA TYR A 35 2.71 2.11 8.42
C TYR A 35 2.70 0.75 7.68
N ASP A 36 2.78 0.76 6.34
CA ASP A 36 2.87 -0.47 5.54
C ASP A 36 4.14 -1.26 5.90
N VAL A 37 5.28 -0.57 6.03
CA VAL A 37 6.57 -1.20 6.40
C VAL A 37 6.44 -1.93 7.75
N VAL A 38 5.88 -1.28 8.77
CA VAL A 38 5.73 -1.86 10.10
C VAL A 38 4.77 -3.06 10.07
N ARG A 39 3.60 -2.93 9.42
CA ARG A 39 2.64 -4.05 9.29
C ARG A 39 3.25 -5.27 8.62
N MET A 40 3.95 -5.05 7.49
CA MET A 40 4.56 -6.14 6.73
C MET A 40 5.71 -6.79 7.48
N ALA A 41 6.58 -5.99 8.11
CA ALA A 41 7.70 -6.50 8.89
C ALA A 41 7.22 -7.35 10.08
N LYS A 42 6.23 -6.88 10.84
CA LYS A 42 5.64 -7.65 11.95
C LYS A 42 4.97 -8.94 11.47
N PHE A 43 4.23 -8.89 10.37
CA PHE A 43 3.61 -10.06 9.78
C PHE A 43 4.64 -11.13 9.38
N LEU A 44 5.78 -10.70 8.85
CA LEU A 44 6.90 -11.58 8.48
C LEU A 44 7.82 -11.92 9.65
N GLN A 45 7.51 -11.47 10.86
CA GLN A 45 8.34 -11.68 12.06
C GLN A 45 9.78 -11.15 11.89
N MET A 46 9.93 -10.02 11.24
CA MET A 46 11.21 -9.36 10.97
C MET A 46 11.25 -8.00 11.68
N SER A 47 12.45 -7.50 11.99
CA SER A 47 12.60 -6.10 12.33
C SER A 47 12.32 -5.21 11.10
N TRP A 48 11.85 -3.99 11.31
CA TRP A 48 11.65 -3.06 10.21
C TRP A 48 12.95 -2.78 9.42
N LYS A 49 14.12 -2.77 10.12
CA LYS A 49 15.44 -2.61 9.47
C LYS A 49 15.76 -3.76 8.51
N SER A 50 15.50 -4.99 8.94
CA SER A 50 15.69 -6.17 8.10
C SER A 50 14.73 -6.17 6.92
N PHE A 51 13.49 -5.76 7.14
CA PHE A 51 12.48 -5.64 6.08
C PHE A 51 12.88 -4.59 5.03
N LEU A 52 13.34 -3.39 5.44
CA LEU A 52 13.83 -2.37 4.51
C LEU A 52 14.96 -2.90 3.62
N ARG A 53 15.96 -3.52 4.23
CA ARG A 53 17.11 -4.06 3.48
C ARG A 53 16.71 -5.11 2.46
N ALA A 54 15.79 -6.00 2.83
CA ALA A 54 15.42 -7.13 1.99
C ALA A 54 14.45 -6.74 0.86
N TYR A 55 13.45 -5.89 1.16
CA TYR A 55 12.27 -5.78 0.31
C TYR A 55 11.92 -4.36 -0.15
N VAL A 56 12.68 -3.34 0.26
CA VAL A 56 12.31 -1.95 -0.02
C VAL A 56 13.40 -1.22 -0.79
N ASN A 57 13.00 -0.48 -1.82
CA ASN A 57 13.79 0.58 -2.40
C ASN A 57 13.48 1.89 -1.67
N VAL A 58 14.52 2.57 -1.21
CA VAL A 58 14.43 3.91 -0.61
C VAL A 58 15.05 4.90 -1.57
N ILE A 59 14.30 5.94 -1.92
CA ILE A 59 14.72 7.00 -2.84
C ILE A 59 14.60 8.31 -2.10
N VAL A 60 15.70 9.05 -2.00
CA VAL A 60 15.71 10.42 -1.48
C VAL A 60 15.65 11.39 -2.65
N ALA A 61 14.69 12.29 -2.62
CA ALA A 61 14.53 13.35 -3.58
C ALA A 61 14.32 14.67 -2.82
N ASP A 62 15.39 15.45 -2.70
CA ASP A 62 15.45 16.65 -1.87
C ASP A 62 15.08 16.31 -0.39
N ILE A 63 14.05 16.95 0.15
CA ILE A 63 13.57 16.71 1.52
C ILE A 63 12.65 15.49 1.64
N PHE A 64 12.25 14.87 0.52
CA PHE A 64 11.29 13.77 0.51
C PHE A 64 12.01 12.41 0.44
N VAL A 65 11.46 11.46 1.17
CA VAL A 65 11.87 10.07 1.10
C VAL A 65 10.70 9.22 0.61
N PHE A 66 10.92 8.53 -0.49
CA PHE A 66 9.95 7.61 -1.07
C PHE A 66 10.41 6.17 -0.83
N MET A 67 9.46 5.33 -0.48
CA MET A 67 9.67 3.89 -0.34
C MET A 67 8.80 3.14 -1.32
N SER A 68 9.34 2.08 -1.90
CA SER A 68 8.57 1.14 -2.74
C SER A 68 9.03 -0.28 -2.55
N ILE A 69 8.15 -1.25 -2.83
CA ILE A 69 8.55 -2.66 -2.85
C ILE A 69 9.64 -2.85 -3.90
N ARG A 70 10.75 -3.47 -3.49
CA ARG A 70 11.83 -3.86 -4.41
C ARG A 70 11.37 -5.06 -5.22
N GLY A 71 11.26 -4.87 -6.54
CA GLY A 71 11.01 -5.98 -7.45
C GLY A 71 12.22 -6.90 -7.59
N GLU A 72 11.96 -8.17 -7.72
CA GLU A 72 12.96 -9.19 -8.05
C GLU A 72 12.63 -9.77 -9.43
N HIS A 73 13.58 -9.67 -10.37
CA HIS A 73 13.37 -10.06 -11.78
C HIS A 73 12.09 -9.48 -12.40
N GLY A 74 11.77 -8.21 -12.06
CA GLY A 74 10.56 -7.52 -12.53
C GLY A 74 9.27 -7.97 -11.88
N LYS A 75 9.31 -8.78 -10.82
CA LYS A 75 8.15 -9.29 -10.08
C LYS A 75 8.18 -8.86 -8.63
N CYS A 76 7.00 -8.88 -8.01
CA CYS A 76 6.88 -8.67 -6.57
C CYS A 76 7.51 -9.86 -5.81
N PRO A 77 8.37 -9.63 -4.80
CA PRO A 77 9.00 -10.71 -4.05
C PRO A 77 8.01 -11.55 -3.23
N PHE A 78 6.80 -11.04 -3.02
CA PHE A 78 5.73 -11.72 -2.30
C PHE A 78 4.75 -12.46 -3.22
N LEU A 79 5.01 -12.49 -4.52
CA LEU A 79 4.22 -13.24 -5.50
C LEU A 79 4.64 -14.69 -5.50
N HIS A 80 3.68 -15.58 -5.28
CA HIS A 80 3.88 -17.02 -5.38
C HIS A 80 2.94 -17.61 -6.44
N TYR A 81 3.45 -18.54 -7.27
CA TYR A 81 2.67 -19.27 -8.25
C TYR A 81 2.32 -20.65 -7.71
N LYS A 82 1.03 -20.98 -7.69
CA LYS A 82 0.57 -22.33 -7.40
C LYS A 82 0.78 -23.25 -8.61
N PRO A 83 0.83 -24.58 -8.40
CA PRO A 83 0.86 -25.53 -9.51
C PRO A 83 -0.33 -25.40 -10.47
N SER A 84 -1.48 -24.89 -9.99
CA SER A 84 -2.67 -24.62 -10.80
C SER A 84 -2.55 -23.40 -11.74
N GLY A 85 -1.45 -22.65 -11.66
CA GLY A 85 -1.27 -21.38 -12.39
C GLY A 85 -1.90 -20.16 -11.69
N GLU A 86 -2.65 -20.35 -10.60
CA GLU A 86 -3.12 -19.23 -9.79
C GLU A 86 -1.98 -18.59 -9.02
N THR A 87 -2.09 -17.27 -8.80
CA THR A 87 -1.13 -16.54 -7.98
C THR A 87 -1.63 -16.30 -6.56
N LEU A 88 -0.69 -16.25 -5.64
CA LEU A 88 -0.89 -15.90 -4.24
C LEU A 88 0.04 -14.77 -3.84
N CYS A 89 -0.44 -13.90 -2.97
CA CYS A 89 0.40 -12.96 -2.23
C CYS A 89 0.70 -13.57 -0.86
N VAL A 90 1.97 -13.86 -0.56
CA VAL A 90 2.35 -14.50 0.72
C VAL A 90 2.15 -13.56 1.92
N VAL A 91 2.09 -12.25 1.68
CA VAL A 91 1.79 -11.24 2.69
C VAL A 91 0.36 -10.69 2.57
N TYR A 92 -0.57 -11.50 2.02
CA TYR A 92 -1.93 -11.04 1.72
C TYR A 92 -2.64 -10.33 2.88
N PRO A 93 -2.59 -10.83 4.13
CA PRO A 93 -3.20 -10.14 5.29
C PRO A 93 -2.54 -8.79 5.61
N ALA A 94 -1.24 -8.65 5.37
CA ALA A 94 -0.47 -7.43 5.65
C ALA A 94 -0.08 -6.65 4.40
N ARG A 95 -0.68 -6.96 3.24
CA ARG A 95 -0.36 -6.27 1.98
C ARG A 95 -0.57 -4.77 2.10
N PRO A 96 0.25 -3.94 1.45
CA PRO A 96 0.12 -2.48 1.48
C PRO A 96 -1.30 -2.02 1.14
N LEU A 97 -1.74 -0.91 1.70
CA LEU A 97 -3.08 -0.38 1.43
C LEU A 97 -3.29 -0.07 -0.05
N ARG A 98 -2.24 0.34 -0.77
CA ARG A 98 -2.29 0.51 -2.23
C ARG A 98 -2.62 -0.80 -2.96
N CYS A 99 -2.08 -1.93 -2.51
CA CYS A 99 -2.42 -3.25 -3.05
C CYS A 99 -3.85 -3.68 -2.70
N ARG A 100 -4.34 -3.29 -1.51
CA ARG A 100 -5.72 -3.58 -1.09
C ARG A 100 -6.75 -2.83 -1.92
N LEU A 101 -6.42 -1.60 -2.30
CA LEU A 101 -7.29 -0.75 -3.11
C LEU A 101 -7.30 -1.16 -4.59
N TYR A 102 -6.24 -1.81 -5.11
CA TYR A 102 -6.19 -2.16 -6.53
C TYR A 102 -7.41 -3.02 -6.96
N PRO A 103 -8.06 -2.74 -8.10
CA PRO A 103 -7.63 -1.87 -9.20
C PRO A 103 -7.99 -0.38 -9.08
N LEU A 104 -8.38 0.06 -7.89
CA LEU A 104 -8.64 1.48 -7.64
C LEU A 104 -7.33 2.20 -7.30
N VAL A 105 -7.14 3.36 -7.92
CA VAL A 105 -5.99 4.25 -7.71
C VAL A 105 -6.49 5.55 -7.08
N VAL A 106 -5.89 5.92 -5.97
CA VAL A 106 -6.18 7.16 -5.24
C VAL A 106 -5.02 8.13 -5.50
N GLU A 107 -5.31 9.25 -6.16
CA GLU A 107 -4.30 10.25 -6.53
C GLU A 107 -4.40 11.53 -5.70
N SER A 108 -5.51 11.74 -5.00
CA SER A 108 -5.76 12.96 -4.24
C SER A 108 -5.84 12.71 -2.74
N VAL A 109 -5.27 13.62 -1.97
CA VAL A 109 -5.38 13.66 -0.51
C VAL A 109 -6.77 14.14 -0.02
N LYS A 110 -7.65 14.59 -0.94
CA LYS A 110 -9.07 14.88 -0.68
C LYS A 110 -9.90 14.21 -1.77
N PRO A 111 -10.00 12.88 -1.78
CA PRO A 111 -10.62 12.17 -2.87
C PRO A 111 -12.14 12.36 -2.88
N SER A 112 -12.67 12.98 -3.92
CA SER A 112 -14.09 12.92 -4.30
C SER A 112 -14.36 11.79 -5.28
N HIS A 113 -13.30 11.22 -5.84
CA HIS A 113 -13.30 10.13 -6.81
C HIS A 113 -12.01 9.34 -6.70
N VAL A 114 -12.01 8.17 -7.30
CA VAL A 114 -10.86 7.30 -7.52
C VAL A 114 -10.72 7.01 -9.01
N TYR A 115 -9.61 6.43 -9.42
CA TYR A 115 -9.43 5.97 -10.79
C TYR A 115 -9.44 4.44 -10.81
N LEU A 116 -10.19 3.86 -11.74
CA LEU A 116 -10.24 2.43 -12.00
C LEU A 116 -9.23 2.08 -13.09
N ASP A 117 -8.26 1.22 -12.79
CA ASP A 117 -7.34 0.67 -13.78
C ASP A 117 -8.08 -0.38 -14.63
N SER A 118 -8.56 0.05 -15.80
CA SER A 118 -9.35 -0.78 -16.71
C SER A 118 -8.54 -1.93 -17.34
N PHE A 119 -7.22 -1.92 -17.23
CA PHE A 119 -6.36 -3.00 -17.73
C PHE A 119 -6.33 -4.21 -16.79
N CYS A 120 -6.83 -4.07 -15.57
CA CYS A 120 -6.96 -5.21 -14.67
C CYS A 120 -7.97 -6.24 -15.24
N PRO A 121 -7.55 -7.50 -15.47
CA PRO A 121 -8.43 -8.53 -16.06
C PRO A 121 -9.64 -8.90 -15.19
N GLY A 122 -9.66 -8.46 -13.94
CA GLY A 122 -10.78 -8.63 -13.02
C GLY A 122 -11.87 -7.58 -13.15
N VAL A 123 -11.59 -6.46 -13.82
CA VAL A 123 -12.59 -5.41 -14.07
C VAL A 123 -13.64 -5.90 -15.06
N GLY A 124 -14.91 -5.57 -14.82
CA GLY A 124 -16.04 -6.08 -15.56
C GLY A 124 -16.53 -7.47 -15.13
N LYS A 125 -15.82 -8.15 -14.21
CA LYS A 125 -16.18 -9.47 -13.67
C LYS A 125 -16.78 -9.37 -12.26
N GLY A 126 -17.56 -10.40 -11.89
CA GLY A 126 -18.19 -10.48 -10.57
C GLY A 126 -19.38 -9.54 -10.39
N GLY A 127 -19.78 -9.35 -9.14
CA GLY A 127 -20.88 -8.48 -8.76
C GLY A 127 -20.50 -7.00 -8.78
N GLU A 128 -21.51 -6.14 -8.78
CA GLU A 128 -21.35 -4.71 -8.61
C GLU A 128 -20.95 -4.38 -7.17
N LYS A 129 -20.04 -3.43 -7.02
CA LYS A 129 -19.61 -2.89 -5.72
C LYS A 129 -19.23 -1.42 -5.85
N ARG A 130 -19.23 -0.73 -4.74
CA ARG A 130 -18.72 0.64 -4.66
C ARG A 130 -17.26 0.65 -4.23
N PRO A 131 -16.51 1.71 -4.54
CA PRO A 131 -15.21 1.94 -3.91
C PRO A 131 -15.34 1.85 -2.37
N PRO A 132 -14.44 1.12 -1.68
CA PRO A 132 -14.49 0.99 -0.23
C PRO A 132 -14.08 2.31 0.44
N GLU A 133 -15.05 3.18 0.67
CA GLU A 133 -14.81 4.56 1.11
C GLU A 133 -14.02 4.64 2.43
N ARG A 134 -14.29 3.73 3.37
CA ARG A 134 -13.56 3.66 4.65
C ARG A 134 -12.07 3.37 4.41
N LEU A 135 -11.76 2.42 3.54
CA LEU A 135 -10.39 2.07 3.19
C LEU A 135 -9.69 3.21 2.43
N VAL A 136 -10.39 3.88 1.51
CA VAL A 136 -9.87 5.06 0.80
C VAL A 136 -9.53 6.18 1.79
N LYS A 137 -10.44 6.49 2.72
CA LYS A 137 -10.20 7.50 3.77
C LYS A 137 -9.02 7.15 4.66
N HIS A 138 -8.92 5.88 5.07
CA HIS A 138 -7.82 5.41 5.91
C HIS A 138 -6.48 5.49 5.18
N TYR A 139 -6.42 5.06 3.92
CA TYR A 139 -5.22 5.20 3.08
C TYR A 139 -4.75 6.66 2.96
N VAL A 140 -5.69 7.57 2.71
CA VAL A 140 -5.38 9.02 2.64
C VAL A 140 -4.90 9.56 3.99
N TRP A 141 -5.49 9.10 5.10
CA TRP A 141 -5.04 9.46 6.43
C TRP A 141 -3.61 8.99 6.68
N GLU A 142 -3.27 7.73 6.39
CA GLU A 142 -1.90 7.23 6.52
C GLU A 142 -0.91 8.03 5.69
N LEU A 143 -1.23 8.30 4.42
CA LEU A 143 -0.36 9.11 3.56
C LEU A 143 -0.09 10.49 4.16
N LYS A 144 -1.14 11.20 4.54
CA LYS A 144 -1.01 12.55 5.13
C LYS A 144 -0.19 12.53 6.40
N THR A 145 -0.52 11.64 7.32
CA THR A 145 0.14 11.57 8.62
C THR A 145 1.61 11.19 8.46
N TYR A 146 1.90 10.21 7.59
CA TYR A 146 3.27 9.78 7.31
C TYR A 146 4.11 10.93 6.76
N TYR A 147 3.67 11.58 5.69
CA TYR A 147 4.44 12.67 5.09
C TYR A 147 4.50 13.91 5.97
N SER A 148 3.45 14.24 6.72
CA SER A 148 3.47 15.35 7.67
C SER A 148 4.51 15.11 8.77
N ARG A 149 4.56 13.91 9.35
CA ARG A 149 5.56 13.55 10.37
C ARG A 149 6.98 13.59 9.81
N LEU A 150 7.18 13.03 8.61
CA LEU A 150 8.49 13.02 7.96
C LEU A 150 8.98 14.44 7.65
N THR A 151 8.10 15.27 7.07
CA THR A 151 8.41 16.67 6.75
C THR A 151 8.74 17.48 8.00
N LYS A 152 8.04 17.24 9.11
CA LYS A 152 8.34 17.88 10.39
C LYS A 152 9.75 17.55 10.88
N LEU A 153 10.13 16.27 10.86
CA LEU A 153 11.47 15.84 11.26
C LEU A 153 12.58 16.49 10.43
N VAL A 154 12.35 16.65 9.10
CA VAL A 154 13.34 17.26 8.22
C VAL A 154 13.35 18.78 8.36
N LEU A 155 12.20 19.46 8.29
CA LEU A 155 12.13 20.93 8.18
C LEU A 155 12.15 21.63 9.54
N GLU A 156 11.55 21.04 10.58
CA GLU A 156 11.46 21.67 11.89
C GLU A 156 12.58 21.19 12.83
N GLU A 157 12.96 19.91 12.75
CA GLU A 157 13.99 19.32 13.63
C GLU A 157 15.36 19.25 12.94
N GLY A 158 15.43 19.58 11.65
CA GLY A 158 16.71 19.69 10.91
C GLY A 158 17.41 18.35 10.62
N LEU A 159 16.68 17.24 10.66
CA LEU A 159 17.26 15.93 10.40
C LEU A 159 17.50 15.70 8.91
N GLU A 160 18.58 15.02 8.58
CA GLU A 160 18.78 14.50 7.23
C GLU A 160 17.64 13.54 6.85
N PRO A 161 17.18 13.54 5.58
CA PRO A 161 15.98 12.78 5.16
C PRO A 161 16.00 11.29 5.52
N LEU A 162 17.13 10.62 5.39
CA LEU A 162 17.25 9.20 5.77
C LEU A 162 17.19 9.00 7.28
N GLN A 163 17.79 9.90 8.05
CA GLN A 163 17.71 9.86 9.51
C GLN A 163 16.29 10.13 10.00
N ALA A 164 15.58 11.07 9.36
CA ALA A 164 14.18 11.34 9.64
C ALA A 164 13.30 10.11 9.35
N LEU A 165 13.57 9.40 8.25
CA LEU A 165 12.89 8.14 7.95
C LEU A 165 13.14 7.08 9.03
N GLU A 166 14.40 6.88 9.44
CA GLU A 166 14.73 5.89 10.46
C GLU A 166 14.08 6.22 11.80
N ASN A 167 14.13 7.49 12.23
CA ASN A 167 13.47 7.94 13.47
C ASN A 167 11.95 7.74 13.41
N LEU A 168 11.33 8.05 12.26
CA LEU A 168 9.90 7.84 12.09
C LEU A 168 9.53 6.35 12.12
N LEU A 169 10.30 5.49 11.48
CA LEU A 169 10.05 4.04 11.49
C LEU A 169 10.23 3.44 12.89
N GLU A 170 11.22 3.89 13.65
CA GLU A 170 11.40 3.48 15.05
C GLU A 170 10.21 3.90 15.92
N ALA A 171 9.74 5.15 15.75
CA ALA A 171 8.56 5.64 16.46
C ALA A 171 7.30 4.82 16.10
N LEU A 172 7.06 4.58 14.81
CA LEU A 172 5.92 3.76 14.35
C LEU A 172 6.03 2.31 14.84
N TRP A 173 7.24 1.77 14.90
CA TRP A 173 7.46 0.42 15.44
C TRP A 173 7.05 0.36 16.92
N SER A 174 7.51 1.33 17.73
CA SER A 174 7.14 1.42 19.14
C SER A 174 5.64 1.65 19.33
N GLU A 175 5.05 2.60 18.59
CA GLU A 175 3.60 2.87 18.62
C GLU A 175 2.77 1.61 18.29
N SER A 176 3.26 0.75 17.41
CA SER A 176 2.56 -0.47 17.02
C SER A 176 2.42 -1.51 18.15
N GLU A 177 3.24 -1.42 19.21
CA GLU A 177 3.14 -2.29 20.39
C GLU A 177 1.87 -1.99 21.21
N GLU A 178 1.35 -0.77 21.15
CA GLU A 178 0.09 -0.37 21.77
C GLU A 178 -1.14 -0.89 21.00
N LYS A 179 -0.91 -1.62 19.90
CA LYS A 179 -1.94 -2.22 19.03
C LYS A 179 -2.97 -1.22 18.51
N PRO A 180 -2.56 -0.07 17.99
CA PRO A 180 -3.49 0.89 17.41
C PRO A 180 -4.18 0.29 16.18
N ASP A 181 -5.33 0.87 15.80
CA ASP A 181 -6.14 0.40 14.67
C ASP A 181 -5.33 0.20 13.38
N TRP A 182 -4.43 1.13 13.08
CA TRP A 182 -3.60 1.04 11.87
C TRP A 182 -2.64 -0.17 11.87
N ALA A 183 -2.28 -0.71 13.04
CA ALA A 183 -1.42 -1.89 13.17
C ALA A 183 -2.23 -3.20 13.23
N ASN A 184 -3.54 -3.12 13.46
CA ASN A 184 -4.42 -4.27 13.58
C ASN A 184 -4.87 -4.73 12.19
N LEU A 185 -4.43 -5.92 11.77
CA LEU A 185 -4.73 -6.46 10.42
C LEU A 185 -6.22 -6.78 10.24
N ASP A 186 -6.93 -7.20 11.28
CA ASP A 186 -8.38 -7.48 11.20
C ASP A 186 -9.17 -6.19 11.02
N TYR A 187 -8.77 -5.12 11.72
CA TYR A 187 -9.34 -3.80 11.51
C TYR A 187 -9.12 -3.34 10.08
N ILE A 188 -7.88 -3.42 9.58
CA ILE A 188 -7.55 -3.04 8.20
C ILE A 188 -8.36 -3.87 7.18
N GLU A 189 -8.55 -5.17 7.41
CA GLU A 189 -9.38 -6.00 6.53
C GLU A 189 -10.85 -5.55 6.55
N SER A 190 -11.38 -5.19 7.72
CA SER A 190 -12.75 -4.70 7.88
C SER A 190 -13.06 -3.42 7.12
N LEU A 191 -12.06 -2.59 6.84
CA LEU A 191 -12.21 -1.35 6.08
C LEU A 191 -12.56 -1.60 4.60
N GLY A 192 -12.17 -2.75 4.07
CA GLY A 192 -12.44 -3.16 2.69
C GLY A 192 -13.75 -3.95 2.52
N ALA A 193 -14.42 -4.31 3.61
CA ALA A 193 -15.73 -4.96 3.55
C ALA A 193 -16.80 -3.97 3.10
N THR A 194 -17.44 -4.25 1.96
CA THR A 194 -18.55 -3.51 1.35
C THR A 194 -19.77 -4.39 1.26
#